data_10c839bc563bd0626002a748b9f61800
#
_entry.id   10c839bc563bd0626002a748b9f61800
#
_cell.length_a   1.000
_cell.length_b   1.000
_cell.length_c   1.000
_cell.angle_alpha   90.00
_cell.angle_beta   90.00
_cell.angle_gamma   90.00
#
_symmetry.space_group_name_H-M   'P 1'
#
loop_
_entity.id
_entity.type
_entity.pdbx_description
1 polymer ?
#
loop_
_entity_poly.entity_id
_entity_poly.type
_entity_poly.pdbx_seq_one_letter_code
_entity_poly.pdbx_strand_id
1 'polypeptide(L)'
;MQKRVLAGVVLLAVLLALIFAFYPGNSQVIDLATGAGISKMLRYENAQVYLFGETHRCTEYQQFRNALFQYLVKEKGVRVLVEESGYATAFLENETVQGRLSFSDWLDRCTLSKEDYELYSWIADWNSGRDAAEKLSIIGIDITDDVGNIQTLCQYLLKNHDFTGADTQTQGLLTAIREQNPFSSLQLQTFQEKFLPQLAELYQTKPKQLETVLGTQMVCLERALLGWEEAQEQQRLKGETEQLGGPGDVYRESCLYENFMWEYQQKPDAKYYGQFGGAHVLMSDYSGKLYRVQNSFVTRLAEIGSPLNGKLTVIDGCLTFEIGDLGGTGTNRATLYRTACARPPVRDRNKFYTDGSAPDVSYAQYALLFEHPDA
;
A
#
# COMPACT_ATOMS: atom_id res chain seq x y z
N MET A 1 59.23 3.71 18.82
CA MET A 1 57.87 4.03 19.30
C MET A 1 57.14 4.98 18.36
N GLN A 2 57.71 6.09 17.91
CA GLN A 2 57.07 7.08 17.03
C GLN A 2 56.51 6.52 15.69
N LYS A 3 57.22 5.64 14.99
CA LYS A 3 56.74 5.06 13.70
C LYS A 3 55.50 4.17 13.84
N ARG A 4 55.31 3.49 14.98
CA ARG A 4 54.09 2.67 15.24
C ARG A 4 52.91 3.52 15.61
N VAL A 5 53.11 4.65 16.30
CA VAL A 5 52.05 5.61 16.63
C VAL A 5 51.55 6.31 15.36
N LEU A 6 52.51 6.72 14.47
CA LEU A 6 52.16 7.35 13.19
C LEU A 6 51.37 6.40 12.29
N ALA A 7 51.78 5.14 12.19
CA ALA A 7 51.03 4.13 11.43
C ALA A 7 49.62 3.89 11.96
N GLY A 8 49.41 3.89 13.29
CA GLY A 8 48.11 3.78 13.91
C GLY A 8 47.19 4.98 13.64
N VAL A 9 47.73 6.20 13.69
CA VAL A 9 47.00 7.43 13.36
C VAL A 9 46.56 7.46 11.88
N VAL A 10 47.48 7.07 10.97
CA VAL A 10 47.15 7.00 9.53
C VAL A 10 46.09 5.93 9.26
N LEU A 11 46.17 4.76 9.89
CA LEU A 11 45.15 3.71 9.74
C LEU A 11 43.79 4.16 10.26
N LEU A 12 43.79 4.83 11.41
CA LEU A 12 42.52 5.39 11.98
C LEU A 12 41.94 6.48 11.07
N ALA A 13 42.79 7.37 10.52
CA ALA A 13 42.33 8.40 9.60
C ALA A 13 41.77 7.82 8.29
N VAL A 14 42.40 6.78 7.76
CA VAL A 14 41.90 6.04 6.59
C VAL A 14 40.61 5.32 6.91
N LEU A 15 40.49 4.67 8.07
CA LEU A 15 39.26 4.02 8.51
C LEU A 15 38.13 5.04 8.70
N LEU A 16 38.40 6.20 9.32
CA LEU A 16 37.43 7.28 9.46
C LEU A 16 37.02 7.85 8.10
N ALA A 17 37.99 8.08 7.18
CA ALA A 17 37.71 8.54 5.83
C ALA A 17 36.86 7.53 5.04
N LEU A 18 37.13 6.24 5.19
CA LEU A 18 36.31 5.18 4.61
C LEU A 18 34.90 5.15 5.24
N ILE A 19 34.80 5.27 6.56
CA ILE A 19 33.48 5.38 7.24
C ILE A 19 32.71 6.59 6.70
N PHE A 20 33.34 7.78 6.62
CA PHE A 20 32.68 8.98 6.07
C PHE A 20 32.38 8.86 4.56
N ALA A 21 33.21 8.19 3.77
CA ALA A 21 32.96 7.99 2.36
C ALA A 21 31.87 6.95 2.07
N PHE A 22 31.71 5.96 2.94
CA PHE A 22 30.75 4.87 2.77
C PHE A 22 29.50 4.99 3.65
N TYR A 23 29.53 5.85 4.67
CA TYR A 23 28.34 6.11 5.48
C TYR A 23 27.40 7.03 4.70
N PRO A 24 26.13 6.64 4.47
CA PRO A 24 25.18 7.55 3.83
C PRO A 24 25.05 8.79 4.71
N GLY A 25 25.09 9.96 4.09
CA GLY A 25 24.82 11.22 4.81
C GLY A 25 23.45 11.16 5.51
N ASN A 26 23.23 12.07 6.45
CA ASN A 26 21.97 12.13 7.19
C ASN A 26 20.78 12.55 6.30
N SER A 27 21.07 13.07 5.10
CA SER A 27 20.07 13.47 4.12
C SER A 27 20.61 13.35 2.69
N GLN A 28 19.70 13.17 1.74
CA GLN A 28 20.01 13.08 0.32
C GLN A 28 18.92 13.73 -0.51
N VAL A 29 19.31 14.58 -1.46
CA VAL A 29 18.39 15.08 -2.48
C VAL A 29 18.05 13.95 -3.44
N ILE A 30 16.75 13.80 -3.70
CA ILE A 30 16.18 12.80 -4.60
C ILE A 30 15.62 13.54 -5.82
N ASP A 31 15.95 13.07 -6.99
CA ASP A 31 15.26 13.41 -8.21
C ASP A 31 14.04 12.49 -8.35
N LEU A 32 12.84 13.06 -8.38
CA LEU A 32 11.59 12.29 -8.33
C LEU A 32 11.33 11.51 -9.62
N ALA A 33 11.72 12.06 -10.75
CA ALA A 33 11.48 11.42 -12.04
C ALA A 33 12.38 10.21 -12.28
N THR A 34 13.64 10.26 -11.79
CA THR A 34 14.63 9.22 -12.05
C THR A 34 14.94 8.35 -10.83
N GLY A 35 14.54 8.77 -9.64
CA GLY A 35 14.90 8.13 -8.37
C GLY A 35 16.39 8.29 -8.00
N ALA A 36 17.13 9.14 -8.72
CA ALA A 36 18.54 9.39 -8.40
C ALA A 36 18.68 9.91 -6.96
N GLY A 37 19.55 9.30 -6.20
CA GLY A 37 19.75 9.60 -4.77
C GLY A 37 19.15 8.54 -3.82
N ILE A 38 18.08 7.82 -4.18
CA ILE A 38 17.45 6.80 -3.33
C ILE A 38 18.50 5.76 -2.89
N SER A 39 19.30 5.26 -3.81
CA SER A 39 20.33 4.25 -3.53
C SER A 39 21.35 4.68 -2.48
N LYS A 40 21.69 5.97 -2.41
CA LYS A 40 22.63 6.47 -1.41
C LYS A 40 22.10 6.37 0.02
N MET A 41 20.76 6.52 0.18
CA MET A 41 20.11 6.42 1.48
C MET A 41 19.78 4.99 1.85
N LEU A 42 19.21 4.22 0.91
CA LEU A 42 18.62 2.92 1.19
C LEU A 42 19.51 1.72 0.85
N ARG A 43 20.73 1.93 0.35
CA ARG A 43 21.62 0.81 -0.09
C ARG A 43 21.91 -0.22 1.00
N TYR A 44 21.95 0.21 2.26
CA TYR A 44 22.23 -0.67 3.41
C TYR A 44 20.96 -1.18 4.10
N GLU A 45 19.79 -0.66 3.73
CA GLU A 45 18.53 -1.18 4.25
C GLU A 45 18.26 -2.57 3.66
N ASN A 46 17.85 -3.49 4.52
CA ASN A 46 17.50 -4.85 4.13
C ASN A 46 16.23 -5.29 4.88
N ALA A 47 15.18 -4.50 4.74
CA ALA A 47 13.89 -4.82 5.30
C ALA A 47 13.19 -5.92 4.48
N GLN A 48 12.23 -6.56 5.10
CA GLN A 48 11.27 -7.45 4.43
C GLN A 48 10.07 -6.66 3.92
N VAL A 49 9.67 -5.62 4.64
CA VAL A 49 8.57 -4.73 4.27
C VAL A 49 9.07 -3.29 4.23
N TYR A 50 8.88 -2.63 3.10
CA TYR A 50 9.13 -1.21 2.89
C TYR A 50 7.79 -0.49 2.78
N LEU A 51 7.61 0.58 3.53
CA LEU A 51 6.35 1.33 3.57
C LEU A 51 6.61 2.81 3.31
N PHE A 52 5.73 3.41 2.57
CA PHE A 52 5.76 4.84 2.26
C PHE A 52 4.43 5.48 2.63
N GLY A 53 4.49 6.49 3.50
CA GLY A 53 3.36 7.32 3.89
C GLY A 53 3.21 8.53 2.98
N GLU A 54 2.01 8.77 2.47
CA GLU A 54 1.74 9.86 1.55
C GLU A 54 0.57 10.74 1.98
N THR A 55 0.46 11.89 1.33
CA THR A 55 -0.79 12.64 1.20
C THR A 55 -1.40 12.27 -0.16
N HIS A 56 -2.62 11.73 -0.14
CA HIS A 56 -3.29 11.26 -1.35
C HIS A 56 -3.44 12.36 -2.43
N ARG A 57 -3.43 11.94 -3.69
CA ARG A 57 -3.65 12.78 -4.88
C ARG A 57 -2.58 13.84 -5.13
N CYS A 58 -1.37 13.64 -4.62
CA CYS A 58 -0.24 14.51 -4.88
C CYS A 58 0.70 13.81 -5.89
N THR A 59 0.91 14.45 -7.03
CA THR A 59 1.72 13.94 -8.15
C THR A 59 3.16 13.60 -7.72
N GLU A 60 3.77 14.45 -6.89
CA GLU A 60 5.16 14.27 -6.44
C GLU A 60 5.30 13.00 -5.57
N TYR A 61 4.31 12.69 -4.73
CA TYR A 61 4.30 11.44 -3.96
C TYR A 61 4.20 10.24 -4.89
N GLN A 62 3.34 10.31 -5.90
CA GLN A 62 3.17 9.22 -6.88
C GLN A 62 4.44 9.02 -7.71
N GLN A 63 5.12 10.10 -8.12
CA GLN A 63 6.42 10.01 -8.80
C GLN A 63 7.48 9.38 -7.92
N PHE A 64 7.60 9.81 -6.66
CA PHE A 64 8.52 9.20 -5.70
C PHE A 64 8.20 7.72 -5.46
N ARG A 65 6.92 7.37 -5.29
CA ARG A 65 6.45 5.98 -5.18
C ARG A 65 6.98 5.12 -6.33
N ASN A 66 6.77 5.57 -7.57
CA ASN A 66 7.16 4.84 -8.76
C ASN A 66 8.68 4.62 -8.80
N ALA A 67 9.45 5.67 -8.53
CA ALA A 67 10.90 5.59 -8.49
C ALA A 67 11.41 4.69 -7.35
N LEU A 68 10.82 4.81 -6.16
CA LEU A 68 11.16 3.98 -5.01
C LEU A 68 10.84 2.50 -5.26
N PHE A 69 9.64 2.20 -5.75
CA PHE A 69 9.24 0.82 -6.05
C PHE A 69 10.18 0.19 -7.08
N GLN A 70 10.47 0.89 -8.17
CA GLN A 70 11.42 0.39 -9.17
C GLN A 70 12.82 0.11 -8.60
N TYR A 71 13.31 1.01 -7.72
CA TYR A 71 14.57 0.78 -7.02
C TYR A 71 14.50 -0.47 -6.14
N LEU A 72 13.45 -0.59 -5.33
CA LEU A 72 13.28 -1.73 -4.41
C LEU A 72 13.14 -3.07 -5.15
N VAL A 73 12.46 -3.10 -6.27
CA VAL A 73 12.35 -4.28 -7.13
C VAL A 73 13.71 -4.70 -7.67
N LYS A 74 14.48 -3.74 -8.23
CA LYS A 74 15.76 -4.00 -8.90
C LYS A 74 16.89 -4.33 -7.92
N GLU A 75 16.94 -3.60 -6.78
CA GLU A 75 18.10 -3.63 -5.89
C GLU A 75 17.84 -4.38 -4.56
N LYS A 76 16.58 -4.51 -4.16
CA LYS A 76 16.20 -5.13 -2.87
C LYS A 76 15.44 -6.45 -3.02
N GLY A 77 15.01 -6.77 -4.23
CA GLY A 77 14.28 -7.99 -4.52
C GLY A 77 12.84 -7.97 -4.05
N VAL A 78 12.22 -6.80 -3.93
CA VAL A 78 10.77 -6.67 -3.70
C VAL A 78 10.01 -7.30 -4.86
N ARG A 79 8.95 -8.06 -4.55
CA ARG A 79 8.11 -8.76 -5.54
C ARG A 79 6.62 -8.54 -5.33
N VAL A 80 6.21 -7.92 -4.23
CA VAL A 80 4.80 -7.67 -3.93
C VAL A 80 4.60 -6.19 -3.68
N LEU A 81 3.71 -5.59 -4.48
CA LEU A 81 3.15 -4.26 -4.24
C LEU A 81 1.92 -4.43 -3.35
N VAL A 82 1.88 -3.71 -2.24
CA VAL A 82 0.75 -3.67 -1.31
C VAL A 82 0.05 -2.33 -1.46
N GLU A 83 -1.23 -2.34 -1.74
CA GLU A 83 -2.01 -1.14 -1.97
C GLU A 83 -3.04 -0.89 -0.87
N GLU A 84 -3.30 0.38 -0.61
CA GLU A 84 -4.44 0.84 0.20
C GLU A 84 -5.72 0.78 -0.65
N SER A 85 -6.04 -0.41 -1.07
CA SER A 85 -7.23 -0.74 -1.85
C SER A 85 -7.81 -2.06 -1.36
N GLY A 86 -9.12 -2.27 -1.62
CA GLY A 86 -9.76 -3.54 -1.28
C GLY A 86 -9.28 -4.69 -2.15
N TYR A 87 -9.60 -5.89 -1.70
CA TYR A 87 -9.17 -7.12 -2.35
C TYR A 87 -9.62 -7.20 -3.82
N ALA A 88 -10.87 -6.85 -4.14
CA ALA A 88 -11.41 -6.96 -5.50
C ALA A 88 -10.69 -6.02 -6.47
N THR A 89 -10.39 -4.79 -6.04
CA THR A 89 -9.63 -3.81 -6.84
C THR A 89 -8.25 -4.35 -7.16
N ALA A 90 -7.46 -4.68 -6.14
CA ALA A 90 -6.10 -5.16 -6.33
C ALA A 90 -6.02 -6.50 -7.09
N PHE A 91 -7.03 -7.37 -6.93
CA PHE A 91 -7.12 -8.60 -7.72
C PHE A 91 -7.23 -8.31 -9.22
N LEU A 92 -8.11 -7.38 -9.62
CA LEU A 92 -8.31 -7.02 -11.02
C LEU A 92 -7.06 -6.32 -11.60
N GLU A 93 -6.41 -5.47 -10.82
CA GLU A 93 -5.13 -4.86 -11.18
C GLU A 93 -4.04 -5.92 -11.36
N ASN A 94 -3.94 -6.86 -10.42
CA ASN A 94 -3.01 -7.97 -10.51
C ASN A 94 -3.26 -8.85 -11.75
N GLU A 95 -4.52 -9.20 -12.05
CA GLU A 95 -4.87 -9.96 -13.25
C GLU A 95 -4.47 -9.21 -14.53
N THR A 96 -4.59 -7.88 -14.52
CA THR A 96 -4.20 -7.02 -15.64
C THR A 96 -2.68 -7.00 -15.83
N VAL A 97 -1.91 -6.75 -14.78
CA VAL A 97 -0.44 -6.72 -14.89
C VAL A 97 0.19 -8.10 -15.09
N GLN A 98 -0.56 -9.18 -14.85
CA GLN A 98 -0.18 -10.55 -15.20
C GLN A 98 -0.54 -10.91 -16.66
N GLY A 99 -1.27 -10.05 -17.38
CA GLY A 99 -1.72 -10.28 -18.75
C GLY A 99 -2.89 -11.26 -18.88
N ARG A 100 -3.63 -11.56 -17.80
CA ARG A 100 -4.83 -12.40 -17.80
C ARG A 100 -6.12 -11.60 -18.01
N LEU A 101 -6.07 -10.31 -17.71
CA LEU A 101 -7.10 -9.32 -18.03
C LEU A 101 -6.44 -8.23 -18.91
N SER A 102 -7.11 -7.76 -19.96
CA SER A 102 -6.53 -6.71 -20.80
C SER A 102 -6.63 -5.33 -20.12
N PHE A 103 -5.69 -4.43 -20.46
CA PHE A 103 -5.76 -3.04 -19.98
C PHE A 103 -7.08 -2.37 -20.40
N SER A 104 -7.53 -2.61 -21.65
CA SER A 104 -8.80 -2.07 -22.17
C SER A 104 -10.04 -2.62 -21.46
N ASP A 105 -9.97 -3.80 -20.91
CA ASP A 105 -11.10 -4.39 -20.17
C ASP A 105 -11.22 -3.85 -18.75
N TRP A 106 -10.14 -3.35 -18.18
CA TRP A 106 -10.10 -2.89 -16.80
C TRP A 106 -9.46 -1.50 -16.62
N LEU A 107 -8.14 -1.39 -16.67
CA LEU A 107 -7.40 -0.17 -16.26
C LEU A 107 -7.77 1.07 -17.10
N ASP A 108 -8.01 0.93 -18.40
CA ASP A 108 -8.41 2.05 -19.27
C ASP A 108 -9.82 2.59 -18.91
N ARG A 109 -10.57 1.86 -18.10
CA ARG A 109 -11.90 2.24 -17.60
C ARG A 109 -11.88 2.81 -16.19
N CYS A 110 -10.76 2.65 -15.47
CA CYS A 110 -10.54 3.25 -14.17
C CYS A 110 -10.12 4.72 -14.33
N THR A 111 -10.52 5.55 -13.37
CA THR A 111 -10.02 6.93 -13.29
C THR A 111 -8.66 6.92 -12.60
N LEU A 112 -7.62 6.61 -13.36
CA LEU A 112 -6.24 6.56 -12.87
C LEU A 112 -5.53 7.89 -13.11
N SER A 113 -4.59 8.24 -12.23
CA SER A 113 -3.60 9.26 -12.53
C SER A 113 -2.63 8.76 -13.62
N LYS A 114 -1.92 9.68 -14.25
CA LYS A 114 -0.86 9.33 -15.19
C LYS A 114 0.21 8.45 -14.52
N GLU A 115 0.58 8.79 -13.29
CA GLU A 115 1.60 8.10 -12.51
C GLU A 115 1.16 6.68 -12.12
N ASP A 116 -0.13 6.46 -11.82
CA ASP A 116 -0.67 5.12 -11.56
C ASP A 116 -0.64 4.26 -12.83
N TYR A 117 -1.08 4.84 -13.96
CA TYR A 117 -1.04 4.13 -15.24
C TYR A 117 0.39 3.76 -15.64
N GLU A 118 1.36 4.66 -15.44
CA GLU A 118 2.78 4.41 -15.68
C GLU A 118 3.31 3.28 -14.77
N LEU A 119 2.88 3.23 -13.50
CA LEU A 119 3.27 2.17 -12.57
C LEU A 119 2.78 0.80 -13.04
N TYR A 120 1.48 0.68 -13.34
CA TYR A 120 0.91 -0.60 -13.77
C TYR A 120 1.47 -1.04 -15.13
N SER A 121 1.67 -0.11 -16.05
CA SER A 121 2.33 -0.41 -17.33
C SER A 121 3.75 -0.94 -17.12
N TRP A 122 4.53 -0.30 -16.24
CA TRP A 122 5.86 -0.77 -15.90
C TRP A 122 5.87 -2.15 -15.25
N ILE A 123 4.91 -2.46 -14.36
CA ILE A 123 4.77 -3.78 -13.74
C ILE A 123 4.43 -4.84 -14.81
N ALA A 124 3.53 -4.54 -15.73
CA ALA A 124 3.16 -5.44 -16.81
C ALA A 124 4.35 -5.74 -17.74
N ASP A 125 5.12 -4.70 -18.10
CA ASP A 125 6.34 -4.83 -18.89
C ASP A 125 7.39 -5.67 -18.15
N TRP A 126 7.56 -5.43 -16.83
CA TRP A 126 8.44 -6.25 -16.00
C TRP A 126 8.03 -7.72 -16.02
N ASN A 127 6.74 -8.00 -15.89
CA ASN A 127 6.19 -9.36 -15.84
C ASN A 127 6.26 -10.11 -17.18
N SER A 128 6.36 -9.37 -18.29
CA SER A 128 6.37 -9.96 -19.63
C SER A 128 7.59 -10.86 -19.83
N GLY A 129 7.32 -12.12 -20.15
CA GLY A 129 8.37 -13.11 -20.41
C GLY A 129 9.18 -13.59 -19.21
N ARG A 130 8.82 -13.20 -17.98
CA ARG A 130 9.49 -13.67 -16.76
C ARG A 130 8.85 -14.90 -16.17
N ASP A 131 9.65 -15.70 -15.49
CA ASP A 131 9.19 -16.84 -14.71
C ASP A 131 8.35 -16.36 -13.50
N ALA A 132 7.42 -17.21 -13.05
CA ALA A 132 6.49 -16.89 -11.98
C ALA A 132 7.16 -16.38 -10.69
N ALA A 133 8.34 -16.89 -10.34
CA ALA A 133 9.10 -16.48 -9.15
C ALA A 133 9.71 -15.06 -9.26
N GLU A 134 9.88 -14.53 -10.48
CA GLU A 134 10.44 -13.22 -10.73
C GLU A 134 9.38 -12.15 -11.00
N LYS A 135 8.13 -12.57 -11.24
CA LYS A 135 7.02 -11.66 -11.48
C LYS A 135 6.67 -10.84 -10.25
N LEU A 136 6.22 -9.63 -10.51
CA LEU A 136 5.63 -8.74 -9.51
C LEU A 136 4.15 -9.09 -9.36
N SER A 137 3.65 -9.03 -8.14
CA SER A 137 2.23 -9.16 -7.84
C SER A 137 1.71 -7.94 -7.08
N ILE A 138 0.41 -7.68 -7.21
CA ILE A 138 -0.31 -6.63 -6.50
C ILE A 138 -1.27 -7.29 -5.53
N ILE A 139 -1.34 -6.78 -4.30
CA ILE A 139 -2.30 -7.19 -3.27
C ILE A 139 -2.94 -5.95 -2.66
N GLY A 140 -4.23 -6.02 -2.36
CA GLY A 140 -4.97 -5.01 -1.61
C GLY A 140 -5.28 -5.52 -0.21
N ILE A 141 -5.08 -4.66 0.78
CA ILE A 141 -5.28 -5.04 2.18
C ILE A 141 -6.36 -4.21 2.88
N ASP A 142 -6.90 -3.18 2.21
CA ASP A 142 -7.97 -2.36 2.76
C ASP A 142 -9.33 -3.05 2.64
N ILE A 143 -10.28 -2.55 3.42
CA ILE A 143 -11.68 -2.97 3.42
C ILE A 143 -12.53 -2.12 2.47
N THR A 144 -11.99 -1.03 1.93
CA THR A 144 -12.70 -0.13 1.03
C THR A 144 -12.58 -0.60 -0.41
N ASP A 145 -13.60 -1.33 -0.88
CA ASP A 145 -13.77 -1.64 -2.29
C ASP A 145 -14.93 -0.84 -2.88
N ASP A 146 -14.76 -0.38 -4.11
CA ASP A 146 -15.90 0.05 -4.92
C ASP A 146 -16.76 -1.19 -5.24
N VAL A 147 -18.06 -1.09 -5.02
CA VAL A 147 -19.00 -2.19 -5.30
C VAL A 147 -18.94 -2.62 -6.77
N GLY A 148 -18.60 -1.70 -7.68
CA GLY A 148 -18.37 -2.00 -9.09
C GLY A 148 -17.17 -2.92 -9.32
N ASN A 149 -16.14 -2.80 -8.48
CA ASN A 149 -14.97 -3.69 -8.53
C ASN A 149 -15.32 -5.08 -8.02
N ILE A 150 -16.12 -5.18 -6.95
CA ILE A 150 -16.64 -6.47 -6.46
C ILE A 150 -17.52 -7.12 -7.53
N GLN A 151 -18.39 -6.35 -8.17
CA GLN A 151 -19.22 -6.85 -9.27
C GLN A 151 -18.37 -7.38 -10.43
N THR A 152 -17.36 -6.61 -10.85
CA THR A 152 -16.45 -6.99 -11.93
C THR A 152 -15.64 -8.24 -11.58
N LEU A 153 -15.14 -8.33 -10.32
CA LEU A 153 -14.50 -9.55 -9.83
C LEU A 153 -15.42 -10.76 -9.92
N CYS A 154 -16.67 -10.65 -9.42
CA CYS A 154 -17.64 -11.74 -9.49
C CYS A 154 -17.86 -12.19 -10.95
N GLN A 155 -17.99 -11.25 -11.87
CA GLN A 155 -18.17 -11.57 -13.29
C GLN A 155 -16.92 -12.22 -13.88
N TYR A 156 -15.73 -11.73 -13.53
CA TYR A 156 -14.46 -12.34 -13.96
C TYR A 156 -14.38 -13.79 -13.48
N LEU A 157 -14.69 -14.05 -12.21
CA LEU A 157 -14.68 -15.39 -11.65
C LEU A 157 -15.72 -16.31 -12.31
N LEU A 158 -16.91 -15.78 -12.62
CA LEU A 158 -18.01 -16.58 -13.17
C LEU A 158 -17.96 -16.77 -14.69
N LYS A 159 -17.12 -16.03 -15.41
CA LYS A 159 -17.14 -15.93 -16.88
C LYS A 159 -17.12 -17.26 -17.60
N ASN A 160 -16.30 -18.21 -17.13
CA ASN A 160 -16.06 -19.49 -17.80
C ASN A 160 -16.54 -20.69 -17.00
N HIS A 161 -17.33 -20.48 -15.94
CA HIS A 161 -17.81 -21.57 -15.10
C HIS A 161 -19.18 -22.10 -15.58
N ASP A 162 -19.32 -23.42 -15.49
CA ASP A 162 -20.59 -24.11 -15.60
C ASP A 162 -21.26 -24.20 -14.21
N PHE A 163 -22.51 -23.84 -14.12
CA PHE A 163 -23.27 -23.82 -12.87
C PHE A 163 -24.11 -25.07 -12.63
N THR A 164 -24.04 -26.06 -13.51
CA THR A 164 -24.90 -27.27 -13.46
C THR A 164 -24.71 -28.11 -12.20
N GLY A 165 -23.57 -27.96 -11.50
CA GLY A 165 -23.32 -28.61 -10.22
C GLY A 165 -24.01 -27.98 -9.02
N ALA A 166 -24.60 -26.77 -9.17
CA ALA A 166 -25.31 -26.05 -8.13
C ALA A 166 -26.83 -26.28 -8.21
N ASP A 167 -27.55 -25.95 -7.13
CA ASP A 167 -29.04 -25.95 -7.15
C ASP A 167 -29.60 -24.85 -8.06
N THR A 168 -30.88 -24.98 -8.45
CA THR A 168 -31.53 -24.06 -9.39
C THR A 168 -31.52 -22.60 -8.91
N GLN A 169 -31.68 -22.36 -7.60
CA GLN A 169 -31.66 -21.00 -7.05
C GLN A 169 -30.26 -20.39 -7.16
N THR A 170 -29.24 -21.15 -6.81
CA THR A 170 -27.82 -20.76 -6.95
C THR A 170 -27.45 -20.50 -8.40
N GLN A 171 -27.84 -21.40 -9.32
CA GLN A 171 -27.62 -21.20 -10.76
C GLN A 171 -28.25 -19.90 -11.26
N GLY A 172 -29.51 -19.63 -10.86
CA GLY A 172 -30.21 -18.41 -11.24
C GLY A 172 -29.51 -17.13 -10.75
N LEU A 173 -29.02 -17.12 -9.51
CA LEU A 173 -28.28 -15.98 -8.94
C LEU A 173 -26.95 -15.76 -9.68
N LEU A 174 -26.15 -16.81 -9.85
CA LEU A 174 -24.84 -16.70 -10.49
C LEU A 174 -24.95 -16.29 -11.96
N THR A 175 -25.95 -16.80 -12.67
CA THR A 175 -26.27 -16.37 -14.04
C THR A 175 -26.65 -14.90 -14.09
N ALA A 176 -27.52 -14.46 -13.21
CA ALA A 176 -27.94 -13.05 -13.13
C ALA A 176 -26.77 -12.10 -12.86
N ILE A 177 -25.82 -12.49 -11.99
CA ILE A 177 -24.61 -11.71 -11.71
C ILE A 177 -23.70 -11.67 -12.94
N ARG A 178 -23.46 -12.82 -13.57
CA ARG A 178 -22.57 -12.92 -14.74
C ARG A 178 -23.03 -12.08 -15.92
N GLU A 179 -24.33 -11.94 -16.11
CA GLU A 179 -24.93 -11.25 -17.26
C GLU A 179 -25.10 -9.75 -17.06
N GLN A 180 -24.73 -9.22 -15.88
CA GLN A 180 -24.81 -7.78 -15.64
C GLN A 180 -23.68 -7.01 -16.36
N ASN A 181 -23.95 -5.73 -16.66
CA ASN A 181 -22.91 -4.80 -17.11
C ASN A 181 -22.42 -3.96 -15.91
N PRO A 182 -21.19 -4.14 -15.43
CA PRO A 182 -20.67 -3.45 -14.25
C PRO A 182 -20.50 -1.92 -14.46
N PHE A 183 -20.58 -1.47 -15.72
CA PHE A 183 -20.48 -0.04 -16.09
C PHE A 183 -21.85 0.63 -16.24
N SER A 184 -22.94 -0.08 -15.95
CA SER A 184 -24.29 0.48 -15.90
C SER A 184 -24.64 0.86 -14.48
N SER A 185 -24.85 2.15 -14.21
CA SER A 185 -25.24 2.64 -12.86
C SER A 185 -26.48 1.97 -12.29
N LEU A 186 -27.46 1.65 -13.14
CA LEU A 186 -28.68 0.95 -12.71
C LEU A 186 -28.40 -0.51 -12.34
N GLN A 187 -27.51 -1.18 -13.06
CA GLN A 187 -27.16 -2.57 -12.77
C GLN A 187 -26.21 -2.65 -11.58
N LEU A 188 -25.32 -1.67 -11.39
CA LEU A 188 -24.50 -1.54 -10.19
C LEU A 188 -25.37 -1.37 -8.95
N GLN A 189 -26.37 -0.50 -8.98
CA GLN A 189 -27.35 -0.36 -7.89
C GLN A 189 -28.07 -1.69 -7.62
N THR A 190 -28.52 -2.38 -8.66
CA THR A 190 -29.17 -3.69 -8.54
C THR A 190 -28.24 -4.72 -7.92
N PHE A 191 -26.98 -4.71 -8.32
CA PHE A 191 -25.97 -5.59 -7.72
C PHE A 191 -25.79 -5.30 -6.23
N GLN A 192 -25.59 -4.05 -5.87
CA GLN A 192 -25.37 -3.61 -4.51
C GLN A 192 -26.56 -3.93 -3.58
N GLU A 193 -27.79 -3.62 -4.04
CA GLU A 193 -28.99 -3.73 -3.19
C GLU A 193 -29.56 -5.16 -3.14
N LYS A 194 -29.33 -5.95 -4.16
CA LYS A 194 -29.96 -7.27 -4.29
C LYS A 194 -28.97 -8.42 -4.37
N PHE A 195 -28.04 -8.40 -5.34
CA PHE A 195 -27.26 -9.60 -5.64
C PHE A 195 -26.11 -9.80 -4.68
N LEU A 196 -25.44 -8.74 -4.25
CA LEU A 196 -24.31 -8.85 -3.32
C LEU A 196 -24.75 -9.37 -1.94
N PRO A 197 -25.86 -8.88 -1.33
CA PRO A 197 -26.38 -9.48 -0.11
C PRO A 197 -26.82 -10.96 -0.28
N GLN A 198 -27.42 -11.30 -1.41
CA GLN A 198 -27.80 -12.70 -1.68
C GLN A 198 -26.58 -13.60 -1.88
N LEU A 199 -25.52 -13.09 -2.48
CA LEU A 199 -24.27 -13.81 -2.66
C LEU A 199 -23.56 -14.04 -1.32
N ALA A 200 -23.55 -13.03 -0.44
CA ALA A 200 -23.04 -13.14 0.92
C ALA A 200 -23.85 -14.17 1.75
N GLU A 201 -25.19 -14.12 1.68
CA GLU A 201 -26.04 -15.12 2.32
C GLU A 201 -25.78 -16.53 1.79
N LEU A 202 -25.64 -16.66 0.47
CA LEU A 202 -25.32 -17.95 -0.17
C LEU A 202 -23.97 -18.47 0.31
N TYR A 203 -22.95 -17.61 0.43
CA TYR A 203 -21.65 -17.97 0.95
C TYR A 203 -21.74 -18.48 2.39
N GLN A 204 -22.52 -17.82 3.25
CA GLN A 204 -22.69 -18.22 4.65
C GLN A 204 -23.52 -19.49 4.82
N THR A 205 -24.59 -19.67 4.02
CA THR A 205 -25.55 -20.76 4.22
C THR A 205 -25.27 -22.01 3.39
N LYS A 206 -24.68 -21.83 2.21
CA LYS A 206 -24.43 -22.91 1.24
C LYS A 206 -23.04 -22.82 0.58
N PRO A 207 -21.93 -22.68 1.34
CA PRO A 207 -20.59 -22.47 0.77
C PRO A 207 -20.19 -23.57 -0.21
N LYS A 208 -20.60 -24.82 0.02
CA LYS A 208 -20.31 -25.95 -0.88
C LYS A 208 -20.87 -25.80 -2.29
N GLN A 209 -21.96 -25.06 -2.48
CA GLN A 209 -22.51 -24.77 -3.80
C GLN A 209 -21.56 -23.85 -4.59
N LEU A 210 -21.03 -22.81 -3.93
CA LEU A 210 -20.06 -21.90 -4.52
C LEU A 210 -18.71 -22.59 -4.73
N GLU A 211 -18.25 -23.39 -3.78
CA GLU A 211 -17.02 -24.19 -3.93
C GLU A 211 -17.09 -25.17 -5.12
N THR A 212 -18.25 -25.81 -5.34
CA THR A 212 -18.46 -26.68 -6.49
C THR A 212 -18.32 -25.93 -7.82
N VAL A 213 -18.77 -24.67 -7.87
CA VAL A 213 -18.69 -23.83 -9.06
C VAL A 213 -17.29 -23.22 -9.24
N LEU A 214 -16.75 -22.60 -8.19
CA LEU A 214 -15.54 -21.77 -8.26
C LEU A 214 -14.24 -22.55 -8.00
N GLY A 215 -14.32 -23.72 -7.34
CA GLY A 215 -13.15 -24.50 -6.97
C GLY A 215 -12.12 -23.67 -6.19
N THR A 216 -10.89 -23.64 -6.64
CA THR A 216 -9.80 -22.89 -5.99
C THR A 216 -9.98 -21.37 -6.03
N GLN A 217 -10.85 -20.85 -6.90
CA GLN A 217 -11.15 -19.42 -6.99
C GLN A 217 -12.15 -18.96 -5.90
N MET A 218 -12.71 -19.90 -5.13
CA MET A 218 -13.62 -19.59 -4.02
C MET A 218 -13.00 -18.61 -3.02
N VAL A 219 -11.72 -18.71 -2.75
CA VAL A 219 -10.99 -17.82 -1.85
C VAL A 219 -11.03 -16.34 -2.34
N CYS A 220 -11.05 -16.11 -3.66
CA CYS A 220 -11.14 -14.76 -4.21
C CYS A 220 -12.49 -14.12 -3.91
N LEU A 221 -13.57 -14.89 -4.04
CA LEU A 221 -14.92 -14.45 -3.67
C LEU A 221 -15.02 -14.20 -2.16
N GLU A 222 -14.53 -15.14 -1.35
CA GLU A 222 -14.49 -15.03 0.11
C GLU A 222 -13.84 -13.74 0.57
N ARG A 223 -12.65 -13.42 0.05
CA ARG A 223 -11.91 -12.21 0.41
C ARG A 223 -12.65 -10.93 0.02
N ALA A 224 -13.28 -10.89 -1.14
CA ALA A 224 -14.08 -9.75 -1.57
C ALA A 224 -15.33 -9.55 -0.70
N LEU A 225 -16.02 -10.64 -0.34
CA LEU A 225 -17.19 -10.58 0.54
C LEU A 225 -16.80 -10.17 1.96
N LEU A 226 -15.68 -10.68 2.49
CA LEU A 226 -15.15 -10.29 3.78
C LEU A 226 -14.87 -8.78 3.83
N GLY A 227 -14.14 -8.23 2.86
CA GLY A 227 -13.88 -6.79 2.79
C GLY A 227 -15.16 -5.94 2.73
N TRP A 228 -16.17 -6.43 2.01
CA TRP A 228 -17.48 -5.76 1.98
C TRP A 228 -18.19 -5.77 3.35
N GLU A 229 -18.19 -6.89 4.06
CA GLU A 229 -18.77 -7.00 5.42
C GLU A 229 -18.01 -6.14 6.42
N GLU A 230 -16.68 -6.14 6.36
CA GLU A 230 -15.81 -5.30 7.19
C GLU A 230 -16.04 -3.80 6.94
N ALA A 231 -16.25 -3.38 5.69
CA ALA A 231 -16.57 -2.00 5.36
C ALA A 231 -17.92 -1.55 5.97
N GLN A 232 -18.90 -2.43 5.98
CA GLN A 232 -20.18 -2.14 6.62
C GLN A 232 -20.04 -2.02 8.15
N GLU A 233 -19.28 -2.91 8.77
CA GLU A 233 -19.02 -2.84 10.20
C GLU A 233 -18.23 -1.57 10.57
N GLN A 234 -17.26 -1.16 9.76
CA GLN A 234 -16.55 0.11 9.93
C GLN A 234 -17.54 1.29 9.92
N GLN A 235 -18.45 1.33 8.93
CA GLN A 235 -19.47 2.38 8.85
C GLN A 235 -20.39 2.38 10.07
N ARG A 236 -20.81 1.22 10.55
CA ARG A 236 -21.61 1.08 11.77
C ARG A 236 -20.87 1.63 12.99
N LEU A 237 -19.56 1.39 13.11
CA LEU A 237 -18.72 1.85 14.21
C LEU A 237 -18.41 3.35 14.16
N LYS A 238 -18.31 3.94 12.95
CA LYS A 238 -18.14 5.40 12.78
C LYS A 238 -19.36 6.17 13.30
N GLY A 239 -20.56 5.66 13.11
CA GLY A 239 -21.80 6.33 13.51
C GLY A 239 -22.04 7.64 12.76
N GLU A 240 -22.87 8.53 13.32
CA GLU A 240 -23.20 9.82 12.71
C GLU A 240 -22.15 10.91 12.92
N THR A 241 -21.24 10.74 13.88
CA THR A 241 -20.20 11.71 14.24
C THR A 241 -18.82 11.12 13.97
N GLU A 242 -18.33 11.39 12.78
CA GLU A 242 -16.99 10.95 12.39
C GLU A 242 -15.92 11.79 13.11
N GLN A 243 -15.21 11.17 14.05
CA GLN A 243 -13.96 11.71 14.59
C GLN A 243 -12.80 10.88 14.04
N LEU A 244 -11.84 11.52 13.40
CA LEU A 244 -10.61 10.86 12.96
C LEU A 244 -9.93 10.17 14.15
N GLY A 245 -9.62 8.89 14.01
CA GLY A 245 -9.10 8.02 15.07
C GLY A 245 -10.17 7.46 16.01
N GLY A 246 -11.43 7.50 15.60
CA GLY A 246 -12.54 6.88 16.31
C GLY A 246 -12.58 5.34 16.15
N PRO A 247 -13.62 4.68 16.75
CA PRO A 247 -13.73 3.22 16.73
C PRO A 247 -13.72 2.61 15.35
N GLY A 248 -14.31 3.26 14.34
CA GLY A 248 -14.30 2.80 12.95
C GLY A 248 -12.91 2.79 12.33
N ASP A 249 -12.07 3.81 12.64
CA ASP A 249 -10.71 3.87 12.13
C ASP A 249 -9.81 2.82 12.81
N VAL A 250 -9.94 2.64 14.14
CA VAL A 250 -9.24 1.58 14.88
C VAL A 250 -9.63 0.19 14.34
N TYR A 251 -10.89 -0.01 14.00
CA TYR A 251 -11.35 -1.25 13.38
C TYR A 251 -10.72 -1.45 11.99
N ARG A 252 -10.70 -0.42 11.13
CA ARG A 252 -10.06 -0.49 9.81
C ARG A 252 -8.57 -0.84 9.92
N GLU A 253 -7.84 -0.23 10.86
CA GLU A 253 -6.43 -0.57 11.13
C GLU A 253 -6.25 -2.05 11.51
N SER A 254 -7.22 -2.61 12.25
CA SER A 254 -7.20 -4.03 12.59
C SER A 254 -7.37 -4.90 11.35
N CYS A 255 -8.33 -4.54 10.48
CA CYS A 255 -8.57 -5.26 9.23
C CYS A 255 -7.37 -5.17 8.28
N LEU A 256 -6.75 -3.98 8.13
CA LEU A 256 -5.51 -3.81 7.35
C LEU A 256 -4.41 -4.76 7.82
N TYR A 257 -4.21 -4.84 9.15
CA TYR A 257 -3.22 -5.75 9.72
C TYR A 257 -3.54 -7.21 9.45
N GLU A 258 -4.78 -7.64 9.67
CA GLU A 258 -5.21 -9.03 9.48
C GLU A 258 -5.15 -9.45 8.01
N ASN A 259 -5.55 -8.56 7.09
CA ASN A 259 -5.47 -8.77 5.66
C ASN A 259 -4.02 -8.87 5.18
N PHE A 260 -3.13 -7.98 5.67
CA PHE A 260 -1.71 -8.07 5.36
C PHE A 260 -1.10 -9.37 5.89
N MET A 261 -1.41 -9.76 7.14
CA MET A 261 -0.87 -10.98 7.73
C MET A 261 -1.37 -12.24 7.04
N TRP A 262 -2.61 -12.23 6.52
CA TRP A 262 -3.12 -13.33 5.71
C TRP A 262 -2.30 -13.49 4.42
N GLU A 263 -2.02 -12.40 3.70
CA GLU A 263 -1.16 -12.40 2.50
C GLU A 263 0.29 -12.80 2.83
N TYR A 264 0.82 -12.27 3.94
CA TYR A 264 2.17 -12.60 4.40
C TYR A 264 2.33 -14.09 4.67
N GLN A 265 1.33 -14.74 5.25
CA GLN A 265 1.36 -16.19 5.53
C GLN A 265 1.40 -17.03 4.24
N GLN A 266 0.87 -16.53 3.14
CA GLN A 266 0.94 -17.22 1.83
C GLN A 266 2.36 -17.13 1.23
N LYS A 267 3.10 -16.06 1.52
CA LYS A 267 4.43 -15.78 0.95
C LYS A 267 5.39 -15.21 2.01
N PRO A 268 5.73 -15.97 3.07
CA PRO A 268 6.46 -15.44 4.22
C PRO A 268 7.91 -15.02 3.91
N ASP A 269 8.48 -15.49 2.81
CA ASP A 269 9.84 -15.14 2.36
C ASP A 269 9.87 -14.00 1.34
N ALA A 270 8.70 -13.53 0.88
CA ALA A 270 8.61 -12.43 -0.07
C ALA A 270 9.02 -11.10 0.59
N LYS A 271 9.47 -10.17 -0.25
CA LYS A 271 9.67 -8.77 0.14
C LYS A 271 8.53 -7.92 -0.43
N TYR A 272 8.03 -7.04 0.40
CA TYR A 272 6.84 -6.24 0.18
C TYR A 272 7.19 -4.76 0.11
N TYR A 273 6.47 -4.03 -0.71
CA TYR A 273 6.44 -2.57 -0.69
C TYR A 273 5.00 -2.10 -0.68
N GLY A 274 4.67 -1.17 0.22
CA GLY A 274 3.33 -0.59 0.31
C GLY A 274 3.37 0.93 0.37
N GLN A 275 2.37 1.55 -0.26
CA GLN A 275 2.09 2.97 -0.16
C GLN A 275 0.69 3.17 0.43
N PHE A 276 0.62 4.04 1.44
CA PHE A 276 -0.59 4.29 2.21
C PHE A 276 -0.68 5.75 2.60
N GLY A 277 -1.87 6.23 2.93
CA GLY A 277 -2.02 7.48 3.66
C GLY A 277 -1.13 7.48 4.90
N GLY A 278 -0.46 8.62 5.17
CA GLY A 278 0.58 8.68 6.20
C GLY A 278 0.16 8.23 7.59
N ALA A 279 -1.13 8.37 7.93
CA ALA A 279 -1.67 7.89 9.20
C ALA A 279 -1.50 6.38 9.41
N HIS A 280 -1.59 5.59 8.33
CA HIS A 280 -1.50 4.13 8.38
C HIS A 280 -0.08 3.61 8.59
N VAL A 281 0.95 4.38 8.22
CA VAL A 281 2.36 3.92 8.26
C VAL A 281 3.11 4.30 9.53
N LEU A 282 2.48 4.94 10.49
CA LEU A 282 3.13 5.32 11.74
C LEU A 282 3.51 4.09 12.57
N MET A 283 4.76 4.04 13.01
CA MET A 283 5.30 2.93 13.81
C MET A 283 4.93 3.01 15.30
N SER A 284 4.29 4.08 15.73
CA SER A 284 3.80 4.29 17.11
C SER A 284 2.55 5.17 17.10
N ASP A 285 1.77 5.09 18.16
CA ASP A 285 0.58 5.89 18.35
C ASP A 285 0.87 7.38 18.26
N TYR A 286 -0.01 8.10 17.58
CA TYR A 286 0.03 9.55 17.45
C TYR A 286 -1.24 10.17 18.05
N SER A 287 -1.08 11.22 18.83
CA SER A 287 -2.20 11.98 19.41
C SER A 287 -1.95 13.48 19.24
N GLY A 288 -2.41 14.01 18.10
CA GLY A 288 -2.39 15.45 17.80
C GLY A 288 -3.75 16.11 18.04
N LYS A 289 -3.80 17.44 17.83
CA LYS A 289 -5.05 18.21 18.00
C LYS A 289 -6.07 17.98 16.90
N LEU A 290 -5.60 17.63 15.69
CA LEU A 290 -6.46 17.50 14.52
C LEU A 290 -6.90 16.06 14.27
N TYR A 291 -6.04 15.11 14.58
CA TYR A 291 -6.35 13.67 14.43
C TYR A 291 -5.54 12.84 15.41
N ARG A 292 -6.01 11.63 15.61
CA ARG A 292 -5.40 10.64 16.47
C ARG A 292 -5.21 9.36 15.68
N VAL A 293 -4.04 8.75 15.80
CA VAL A 293 -3.77 7.42 15.25
C VAL A 293 -3.45 6.49 16.42
N GLN A 294 -4.17 5.41 16.52
CA GLN A 294 -3.96 4.38 17.54
C GLN A 294 -3.88 3.03 16.89
N ASN A 295 -2.87 2.26 17.27
CA ASN A 295 -2.69 0.89 16.80
C ASN A 295 -2.77 0.78 15.27
N SER A 296 -2.07 1.67 14.52
CA SER A 296 -1.98 1.54 13.07
C SER A 296 -1.53 0.14 12.71
N PHE A 297 -1.85 -0.34 11.51
CA PHE A 297 -1.42 -1.69 11.12
C PHE A 297 0.11 -1.82 11.17
N VAL A 298 0.85 -0.75 10.88
CA VAL A 298 2.32 -0.71 10.96
C VAL A 298 2.82 -0.75 12.40
N THR A 299 2.15 -0.07 13.34
CA THR A 299 2.44 -0.20 14.77
C THR A 299 2.37 -1.66 15.18
N ARG A 300 1.32 -2.38 14.78
CA ARG A 300 1.16 -3.82 15.07
C ARG A 300 2.22 -4.69 14.39
N LEU A 301 2.61 -4.38 13.15
CA LEU A 301 3.71 -5.09 12.47
C LEU A 301 5.05 -4.89 13.18
N ALA A 302 5.25 -3.75 13.85
CA ALA A 302 6.46 -3.42 14.58
C ALA A 302 6.50 -3.97 16.02
N GLU A 303 5.41 -4.50 16.55
CA GLU A 303 5.32 -5.00 17.92
C GLU A 303 6.28 -6.17 18.20
N ILE A 304 6.70 -6.25 19.47
CA ILE A 304 7.47 -7.41 19.96
C ILE A 304 6.61 -8.67 19.84
N GLY A 305 7.09 -9.65 19.11
CA GLY A 305 6.35 -10.90 18.83
C GLY A 305 5.78 -10.99 17.43
N SER A 306 5.68 -9.87 16.71
CA SER A 306 5.40 -9.89 15.28
C SER A 306 6.56 -10.54 14.52
N PRO A 307 6.28 -11.40 13.51
CA PRO A 307 7.33 -11.97 12.65
C PRO A 307 8.08 -10.91 11.84
N LEU A 308 7.54 -9.69 11.78
CA LEU A 308 8.09 -8.54 11.05
C LEU A 308 8.76 -7.50 11.96
N ASN A 309 8.79 -7.73 13.28
CA ASN A 309 9.53 -6.86 14.19
C ASN A 309 10.99 -6.72 13.76
N GLY A 310 11.46 -5.49 13.62
CA GLY A 310 12.83 -5.18 13.16
C GLY A 310 13.08 -5.44 11.66
N LYS A 311 12.03 -5.77 10.86
CA LYS A 311 12.14 -6.03 9.43
C LYS A 311 11.40 -4.99 8.57
N LEU A 312 11.02 -3.88 9.16
CA LEU A 312 10.31 -2.78 8.49
C LEU A 312 11.27 -1.65 8.16
N THR A 313 11.05 -1.00 7.02
CA THR A 313 11.60 0.33 6.70
C THR A 313 10.44 1.23 6.33
N VAL A 314 10.22 2.28 7.10
CA VAL A 314 9.13 3.24 6.92
C VAL A 314 9.71 4.59 6.49
N ILE A 315 9.15 5.16 5.44
CA ILE A 315 9.42 6.49 4.92
C ILE A 315 8.12 7.29 5.06
N ASP A 316 8.13 8.36 5.83
CA ASP A 316 6.97 9.23 5.99
C ASP A 316 7.14 10.51 5.16
N GLY A 317 6.24 10.71 4.22
CA GLY A 317 6.13 11.93 3.42
C GLY A 317 5.16 12.95 3.98
N CYS A 318 4.22 12.55 4.84
CA CYS A 318 3.15 13.41 5.34
C CYS A 318 3.60 14.47 6.35
N LEU A 319 4.80 14.34 6.92
CA LEU A 319 5.34 15.28 7.92
C LEU A 319 5.59 16.71 7.37
N THR A 320 5.33 16.98 6.10
CA THR A 320 5.89 18.15 5.42
C THR A 320 4.90 19.01 4.66
N PHE A 321 3.61 18.61 4.57
CA PHE A 321 2.62 19.33 3.78
C PHE A 321 1.63 20.14 4.60
N GLU A 322 1.35 21.36 4.14
CA GLU A 322 0.16 22.10 4.54
C GLU A 322 -1.07 21.44 3.90
N ILE A 323 -2.07 21.09 4.73
CA ILE A 323 -3.40 20.71 4.22
C ILE A 323 -4.00 21.93 3.51
N GLY A 324 -3.82 22.04 2.24
CA GLY A 324 -4.32 23.15 1.43
C GLY A 324 -3.79 23.13 0.01
N ASP A 325 -2.66 22.53 -0.23
CA ASP A 325 -2.02 22.44 -1.56
C ASP A 325 -2.19 21.04 -2.17
N LEU A 326 -3.44 20.68 -2.46
CA LEU A 326 -3.77 19.46 -3.22
C LEU A 326 -3.36 19.56 -4.71
N GLY A 327 -2.65 20.60 -5.10
CA GLY A 327 -2.28 20.88 -6.47
C GLY A 327 -0.87 20.46 -6.91
N GLY A 328 -0.09 19.88 -5.99
CA GLY A 328 1.33 19.60 -6.25
C GLY A 328 2.22 20.86 -6.17
N THR A 329 3.48 20.69 -5.79
CA THR A 329 4.43 21.80 -5.68
C THR A 329 5.07 22.16 -7.02
N GLY A 330 4.85 21.32 -8.06
CA GLY A 330 5.53 21.44 -9.36
C GLY A 330 7.04 21.18 -9.29
N THR A 331 7.53 20.63 -8.18
CA THR A 331 8.96 20.32 -8.00
C THR A 331 9.27 18.90 -8.45
N ASN A 332 10.44 18.73 -9.05
CA ASN A 332 10.98 17.40 -9.37
C ASN A 332 11.99 16.91 -8.32
N ARG A 333 12.10 17.59 -7.16
CA ARG A 333 13.12 17.31 -6.17
C ARG A 333 12.53 17.23 -4.77
N ALA A 334 13.02 16.25 -4.02
CA ALA A 334 12.74 16.11 -2.61
C ALA A 334 14.04 15.78 -1.86
N THR A 335 14.06 16.01 -0.55
CA THR A 335 15.16 15.59 0.30
C THR A 335 14.70 14.48 1.23
N LEU A 336 15.37 13.33 1.17
CA LEU A 336 15.13 12.20 2.07
C LEU A 336 16.07 12.31 3.27
N TYR A 337 15.51 12.36 4.46
CA TYR A 337 16.21 12.47 5.74
C TYR A 337 16.14 11.15 6.52
N ARG A 338 17.26 10.78 7.16
CA ARG A 338 17.25 9.73 8.18
C ARG A 338 16.84 10.35 9.52
N THR A 339 15.69 9.99 10.04
CA THR A 339 15.07 10.62 11.23
C THR A 339 15.92 10.46 12.50
N ALA A 340 16.61 9.33 12.67
CA ALA A 340 17.50 9.09 13.80
C ALA A 340 18.74 10.00 13.83
N CYS A 341 19.14 10.60 12.70
CA CYS A 341 20.39 11.34 12.55
C CYS A 341 20.21 12.81 12.22
N ALA A 342 19.08 13.19 11.64
CA ALA A 342 18.80 14.56 11.24
C ALA A 342 17.34 14.89 11.53
N ARG A 343 17.11 15.99 12.23
CA ARG A 343 15.74 16.54 12.33
C ARG A 343 15.44 17.25 11.02
N PRO A 344 14.43 16.81 10.26
CA PRO A 344 14.04 17.54 9.07
C PRO A 344 13.67 18.98 9.44
N PRO A 345 14.03 19.99 8.64
CA PRO A 345 13.62 21.36 8.85
C PRO A 345 12.14 21.50 8.54
N VAL A 346 11.29 21.20 9.50
CA VAL A 346 9.84 21.37 9.38
C VAL A 346 9.54 22.86 9.41
N ARG A 347 9.16 23.44 8.27
CA ARG A 347 8.90 24.89 8.16
C ARG A 347 7.65 25.33 8.90
N ASP A 348 6.64 24.48 8.99
CA ASP A 348 5.41 24.83 9.68
C ASP A 348 5.01 23.76 10.69
N ARG A 349 5.61 23.86 11.89
CA ARG A 349 5.32 23.01 13.05
C ARG A 349 3.85 23.11 13.52
N ASN A 350 3.11 24.09 13.02
CA ASN A 350 1.83 24.49 13.59
C ASN A 350 0.60 23.86 12.96
N LYS A 351 0.71 23.18 11.80
CA LYS A 351 -0.47 22.66 11.11
C LYS A 351 -0.72 21.16 11.31
N PHE A 352 0.32 20.34 11.37
CA PHE A 352 0.18 18.92 11.70
C PHE A 352 0.55 18.59 13.15
N TYR A 353 1.58 19.24 13.70
CA TYR A 353 2.05 19.08 15.07
C TYR A 353 1.75 20.36 15.84
N THR A 354 0.47 20.59 16.15
CA THR A 354 -0.03 21.82 16.78
C THR A 354 0.44 22.01 18.22
N ASP A 355 1.14 21.04 18.80
CA ASP A 355 1.70 21.10 20.15
C ASP A 355 3.17 21.53 20.21
N GLY A 356 3.80 21.84 19.06
CA GLY A 356 5.20 22.23 18.98
C GLY A 356 6.19 21.07 19.18
N SER A 357 5.71 19.82 19.28
CA SER A 357 6.57 18.65 19.32
C SER A 357 7.23 18.46 17.94
N ALA A 358 8.54 18.23 17.93
CA ALA A 358 9.19 17.72 16.72
C ALA A 358 8.62 16.33 16.45
N PRO A 359 8.48 15.92 15.15
CA PRO A 359 8.12 14.54 14.84
C PRO A 359 9.06 13.62 15.61
N ASP A 360 8.49 12.75 16.42
CA ASP A 360 9.26 11.77 17.15
C ASP A 360 9.88 10.82 16.14
N VAL A 361 11.17 10.57 16.27
CA VAL A 361 11.91 9.60 15.45
C VAL A 361 11.34 8.16 15.54
N SER A 362 10.43 7.92 16.49
CA SER A 362 9.73 6.65 16.65
C SER A 362 8.69 6.38 15.56
N TYR A 363 8.22 7.41 14.83
CA TYR A 363 7.14 7.24 13.85
C TYR A 363 7.60 6.63 12.52
N ALA A 364 8.80 6.97 12.07
CA ALA A 364 9.36 6.46 10.83
C ALA A 364 10.90 6.53 10.82
N GLN A 365 11.58 5.64 10.08
CA GLN A 365 13.04 5.70 9.94
C GLN A 365 13.51 6.79 8.99
N TYR A 366 12.66 7.20 8.06
CA TYR A 366 12.95 8.24 7.08
C TYR A 366 11.80 9.22 6.94
N ALA A 367 12.14 10.49 6.66
CA ALA A 367 11.19 11.54 6.30
C ALA A 367 11.53 12.09 4.92
N LEU A 368 10.54 12.24 4.05
CA LEU A 368 10.65 12.83 2.73
C LEU A 368 10.10 14.26 2.74
N LEU A 369 10.92 15.20 2.33
CA LEU A 369 10.57 16.62 2.24
C LEU A 369 10.69 17.10 0.79
N PHE A 370 9.59 17.61 0.23
CA PHE A 370 9.62 18.22 -1.09
C PHE A 370 10.19 19.64 -1.04
N GLU A 371 11.03 19.97 -2.01
CA GLU A 371 11.57 21.32 -2.14
C GLU A 371 10.48 22.24 -2.71
N HIS A 372 10.11 23.29 -1.99
CA HIS A 372 9.18 24.28 -2.51
C HIS A 372 9.93 25.17 -3.53
N PRO A 373 9.36 25.46 -4.73
CA PRO A 373 10.04 26.25 -5.75
C PRO A 373 10.38 27.69 -5.31
N ASP A 374 9.71 28.19 -4.27
CA ASP A 374 9.90 29.54 -3.72
C ASP A 374 10.73 29.56 -2.42
N ALA A 375 11.46 28.48 -2.11
CA ALA A 375 12.23 28.34 -0.88
C ALA A 375 13.73 28.67 -1.04
#